data_3a4145f270ce34bef6ecdd772d87e4e1
#
_entry.id   3a4145f270ce34bef6ecdd772d87e4e1
#
_cell.length_a   1.000
_cell.length_b   1.000
_cell.length_c   1.000
_cell.angle_alpha   90.00
_cell.angle_beta   90.00
_cell.angle_gamma   90.00
#
_symmetry.space_group_name_H-M   'P 1'
#
loop_
_entity.id
_entity.type
_entity.pdbx_description
1 polymer ?
#
loop_
_entity_poly.entity_id
_entity_poly.type
_entity_poly.pdbx_seq_one_letter_code
_entity_poly.pdbx_strand_id
1 'polypeptide(L)'
;MRTLGLIGGTSWHSTIEYYRCINEQVGRKIGRHANPPLILHSINIELMREQDPRKINAKYLDVAQKLEQAGAGAIVICANTPHMAFEYVQPKIGIPFLHIADATGREAERLGLKKLGLLGNRPTMTGDFISGYLRSKYRMETLIPEARYIGQAHDYVSKELTQGEFSNRARKFFLTQIEL
;
A
#
# COMPACT_ATOMS: atom_id res chain seq x y z
N MET A 1 15.02 -11.48 15.23
CA MET A 1 14.06 -10.98 14.19
C MET A 1 14.83 -10.65 12.94
N ARG A 2 14.22 -10.81 11.76
CA ARG A 2 14.80 -10.32 10.50
C ARG A 2 14.53 -8.82 10.38
N THR A 3 15.47 -8.08 9.78
CA THR A 3 15.28 -6.66 9.47
C THR A 3 14.22 -6.49 8.39
N LEU A 4 13.26 -5.56 8.59
CA LEU A 4 12.24 -5.25 7.59
C LEU A 4 12.62 -3.96 6.86
N GLY A 5 12.64 -4.01 5.54
CA GLY A 5 12.81 -2.84 4.68
C GLY A 5 11.47 -2.15 4.40
N LEU A 6 11.39 -0.86 4.63
CA LEU A 6 10.20 -0.05 4.34
C LEU A 6 10.51 0.91 3.20
N ILE A 7 9.67 0.92 2.16
CA ILE A 7 9.67 1.95 1.12
C ILE A 7 8.53 2.92 1.45
N GLY A 8 8.89 4.07 1.99
CA GLY A 8 7.98 5.11 2.42
C GLY A 8 8.04 6.40 1.58
N GLY A 9 7.39 7.46 2.06
CA GLY A 9 7.46 8.80 1.48
C GLY A 9 6.43 9.11 0.40
N THR A 10 5.83 8.12 -0.25
CA THR A 10 4.75 8.32 -1.24
C THR A 10 3.50 8.97 -0.63
N SER A 11 3.27 8.75 0.66
CA SER A 11 2.69 9.66 1.62
C SER A 11 3.47 9.44 2.92
N TRP A 12 4.19 10.43 3.39
CA TRP A 12 4.94 10.29 4.63
C TRP A 12 4.00 10.09 5.83
N HIS A 13 2.77 10.59 5.76
CA HIS A 13 1.74 10.35 6.76
C HIS A 13 1.41 8.85 6.90
N SER A 14 1.17 8.13 5.79
CA SER A 14 0.96 6.69 5.85
C SER A 14 2.22 5.94 6.33
N THR A 15 3.41 6.43 5.98
CA THR A 15 4.68 5.84 6.40
C THR A 15 4.84 5.86 7.92
N ILE A 16 4.47 6.96 8.58
CA ILE A 16 4.46 7.08 10.05
C ILE A 16 3.51 6.02 10.65
N GLU A 17 2.32 5.85 10.09
CA GLU A 17 1.36 4.85 10.57
C GLU A 17 1.89 3.42 10.43
N TYR A 18 2.54 3.08 9.32
CA TYR A 18 3.22 1.79 9.17
C TYR A 18 4.27 1.59 10.24
N TYR A 19 5.15 2.58 10.44
CA TYR A 19 6.20 2.52 11.45
C TYR A 19 5.61 2.34 12.86
N ARG A 20 4.61 3.15 13.21
CA ARG A 20 3.91 3.07 14.50
C ARG A 20 3.27 1.70 14.71
N CYS A 21 2.44 1.25 13.75
CA CYS A 21 1.73 -0.02 13.86
C CYS A 21 2.67 -1.23 13.95
N ILE A 22 3.76 -1.25 13.19
CA ILE A 22 4.74 -2.34 13.24
C ILE A 22 5.38 -2.42 14.63
N ASN A 23 5.85 -1.28 15.18
CA ASN A 23 6.45 -1.25 16.50
C ASN A 23 5.47 -1.66 17.60
N GLU A 24 4.25 -1.13 17.58
CA GLU A 24 3.21 -1.48 18.56
C GLU A 24 2.88 -2.98 18.52
N GLN A 25 2.72 -3.55 17.31
CA GLN A 25 2.36 -4.97 17.18
C GLN A 25 3.50 -5.89 17.62
N VAL A 26 4.73 -5.53 17.33
CA VAL A 26 5.90 -6.28 17.80
C VAL A 26 6.00 -6.19 19.33
N GLY A 27 5.85 -4.99 19.91
CA GLY A 27 5.84 -4.80 21.35
C GLY A 27 4.75 -5.61 22.06
N ARG A 28 3.56 -5.74 21.47
CA ARG A 28 2.48 -6.59 22.00
C ARG A 28 2.82 -8.08 21.98
N LYS A 29 3.59 -8.54 20.96
CA LYS A 29 3.89 -9.97 20.78
C LYS A 29 5.10 -10.46 21.58
N ILE A 30 6.13 -9.64 21.71
CA ILE A 30 7.43 -10.08 22.25
C ILE A 30 7.92 -9.27 23.46
N GLY A 31 7.15 -8.28 23.89
CA GLY A 31 7.42 -7.49 25.07
C GLY A 31 7.39 -5.97 24.81
N ARG A 32 6.89 -5.25 25.80
CA ARG A 32 6.59 -3.80 25.73
C ARG A 32 7.77 -2.92 25.28
N HIS A 33 9.00 -3.34 25.55
CA HIS A 33 10.21 -2.60 25.24
C HIS A 33 10.91 -3.10 23.96
N ALA A 34 10.30 -4.05 23.24
CA ALA A 34 10.87 -4.61 22.03
C ALA A 34 10.32 -3.92 20.79
N ASN A 35 11.21 -3.59 19.87
CA ASN A 35 10.89 -3.11 18.52
C ASN A 35 11.69 -3.91 17.49
N PRO A 36 11.17 -4.04 16.27
CA PRO A 36 11.87 -4.75 15.20
C PRO A 36 13.01 -3.91 14.63
N PRO A 37 14.07 -4.52 14.10
CA PRO A 37 15.01 -3.80 13.27
C PRO A 37 14.32 -3.39 11.95
N LEU A 38 14.39 -2.09 11.61
CA LEU A 38 13.76 -1.51 10.43
C LEU A 38 14.78 -0.67 9.65
N ILE A 39 14.71 -0.74 8.31
CA ILE A 39 15.39 0.19 7.42
C ILE A 39 14.31 0.90 6.62
N LEU A 40 14.24 2.21 6.74
CA LEU A 40 13.29 3.03 5.99
C LEU A 40 14.00 3.83 4.90
N HIS A 41 13.57 3.63 3.65
CA HIS A 41 13.94 4.49 2.53
C HIS A 41 12.72 5.32 2.11
N SER A 42 12.79 6.63 2.32
CA SER A 42 11.71 7.56 1.96
C SER A 42 11.91 8.11 0.55
N ILE A 43 10.87 7.97 -0.30
CA ILE A 43 10.84 8.45 -1.68
C ILE A 43 10.03 9.75 -1.75
N ASN A 44 10.41 10.68 -2.65
CA ASN A 44 9.60 11.86 -2.94
C ASN A 44 8.30 11.47 -3.67
N ILE A 45 7.16 11.95 -3.19
CA ILE A 45 5.82 11.72 -3.77
C ILE A 45 5.70 12.24 -5.21
N GLU A 46 6.50 13.22 -5.61
CA GLU A 46 6.53 13.78 -6.97
C GLU A 46 6.66 12.68 -8.03
N LEU A 47 7.45 11.63 -7.75
CA LEU A 47 7.58 10.47 -8.63
C LEU A 47 6.23 9.87 -9.03
N MET A 48 5.29 9.79 -8.08
CA MET A 48 3.96 9.20 -8.34
C MET A 48 3.04 10.18 -9.07
N ARG A 49 3.28 11.49 -8.93
CA ARG A 49 2.53 12.54 -9.64
C ARG A 49 2.89 12.60 -11.12
N GLU A 50 4.12 12.27 -11.50
CA GLU A 50 4.54 12.18 -12.89
C GLU A 50 3.81 11.08 -13.66
N GLN A 51 3.25 10.08 -12.98
CA GLN A 51 2.52 8.95 -13.55
C GLN A 51 3.27 8.21 -14.68
N ASP A 52 4.60 8.23 -14.64
CA ASP A 52 5.46 7.47 -15.58
C ASP A 52 5.80 6.10 -14.99
N PRO A 53 5.22 5.00 -15.52
CA PRO A 53 5.47 3.65 -15.00
C PRO A 53 6.93 3.22 -15.10
N ARG A 54 7.68 3.72 -16.09
CA ARG A 54 9.10 3.37 -16.27
C ARG A 54 9.93 3.97 -15.15
N LYS A 55 9.71 5.24 -14.83
CA LYS A 55 10.40 5.92 -13.72
C LYS A 55 10.02 5.30 -12.38
N ILE A 56 8.74 5.02 -12.16
CA ILE A 56 8.25 4.35 -10.95
C ILE A 56 8.92 3.00 -10.79
N ASN A 57 8.86 2.14 -11.79
CA ASN A 57 9.46 0.82 -11.76
C ASN A 57 10.98 0.86 -11.49
N ALA A 58 11.71 1.74 -12.20
CA ALA A 58 13.14 1.89 -12.01
C ALA A 58 13.51 2.35 -10.60
N LYS A 59 12.76 3.32 -10.06
CA LYS A 59 13.01 3.85 -8.72
C LYS A 59 12.70 2.83 -7.63
N TYR A 60 11.56 2.11 -7.74
CA TYR A 60 11.20 1.08 -6.76
C TYR A 60 12.16 -0.10 -6.78
N LEU A 61 12.68 -0.48 -7.97
CA LEU A 61 13.73 -1.49 -8.09
C LEU A 61 15.04 -1.03 -7.44
N ASP A 62 15.51 0.18 -7.75
CA ASP A 62 16.73 0.75 -7.14
C ASP A 62 16.65 0.75 -5.60
N VAL A 63 15.52 1.20 -5.06
CA VAL A 63 15.32 1.24 -3.61
C VAL A 63 15.21 -0.16 -3.01
N ALA A 64 14.51 -1.07 -3.67
CA ALA A 64 14.39 -2.46 -3.20
C ALA A 64 15.75 -3.16 -3.13
N GLN A 65 16.59 -2.99 -4.15
CA GLN A 65 17.95 -3.54 -4.17
C GLN A 65 18.84 -2.92 -3.07
N LYS A 66 18.74 -1.61 -2.84
CA LYS A 66 19.45 -0.95 -1.73
C LYS A 66 19.04 -1.48 -0.36
N LEU A 67 17.75 -1.71 -0.14
CA LEU A 67 17.25 -2.30 1.11
C LEU A 67 17.74 -3.75 1.28
N GLU A 68 17.74 -4.54 0.22
CA GLU A 68 18.29 -5.90 0.22
C GLU A 68 19.79 -5.89 0.55
N GLN A 69 20.59 -5.06 -0.10
CA GLN A 69 22.01 -4.88 0.16
C GLN A 69 22.29 -4.40 1.59
N ALA A 70 21.41 -3.61 2.16
CA ALA A 70 21.48 -3.15 3.55
C ALA A 70 21.04 -4.22 4.57
N GLY A 71 20.71 -5.44 4.13
CA GLY A 71 20.38 -6.57 4.99
C GLY A 71 18.91 -6.70 5.36
N ALA A 72 18.00 -6.05 4.64
CA ALA A 72 16.57 -6.31 4.79
C ALA A 72 16.25 -7.76 4.42
N GLY A 73 15.42 -8.43 5.21
CA GLY A 73 14.97 -9.79 4.94
C GLY A 73 13.59 -9.87 4.27
N ALA A 74 12.91 -8.76 4.11
CA ALA A 74 11.68 -8.58 3.35
C ALA A 74 11.45 -7.08 3.13
N ILE A 75 10.60 -6.73 2.16
CA ILE A 75 10.24 -5.34 1.82
C ILE A 75 8.75 -5.13 1.93
N VAL A 76 8.36 -3.97 2.46
CA VAL A 76 6.98 -3.45 2.49
C VAL A 76 6.96 -2.06 1.85
N ILE A 77 5.99 -1.80 0.99
CA ILE A 77 5.67 -0.44 0.54
C ILE A 77 4.59 0.15 1.46
N CYS A 78 4.84 1.35 1.97
CA CYS A 78 3.93 2.04 2.90
C CYS A 78 2.84 2.84 2.16
N ALA A 79 2.34 2.35 1.03
CA ALA A 79 1.28 2.98 0.23
C ALA A 79 0.66 1.97 -0.74
N ASN A 80 -0.55 2.24 -1.24
CA ASN A 80 -1.26 1.33 -2.14
C ASN A 80 -0.77 1.43 -3.60
N THR A 81 -0.84 2.62 -4.19
CA THR A 81 -0.59 2.84 -5.62
C THR A 81 0.77 2.31 -6.12
N PRO A 82 1.87 2.44 -5.36
CA PRO A 82 3.16 1.94 -5.83
C PRO A 82 3.27 0.43 -5.98
N HIS A 83 2.28 -0.34 -5.51
CA HIS A 83 2.23 -1.77 -5.79
C HIS A 83 2.06 -2.10 -7.28
N MET A 84 1.79 -1.10 -8.12
CA MET A 84 1.90 -1.23 -9.59
C MET A 84 3.29 -1.66 -10.05
N ALA A 85 4.35 -1.40 -9.26
CA ALA A 85 5.71 -1.83 -9.54
C ALA A 85 6.02 -3.27 -9.08
N PHE A 86 5.11 -3.93 -8.38
CA PHE A 86 5.35 -5.24 -7.75
C PHE A 86 5.83 -6.29 -8.75
N GLU A 87 5.10 -6.50 -9.84
CA GLU A 87 5.43 -7.51 -10.87
C GLU A 87 6.76 -7.23 -11.57
N TYR A 88 7.19 -5.95 -11.62
CA TYR A 88 8.47 -5.57 -12.18
C TYR A 88 9.63 -5.78 -11.21
N VAL A 89 9.41 -5.52 -9.93
CA VAL A 89 10.46 -5.50 -8.90
C VAL A 89 10.70 -6.90 -8.33
N GLN A 90 9.64 -7.63 -7.93
CA GLN A 90 9.80 -8.90 -7.20
C GLN A 90 10.69 -9.91 -7.92
N PRO A 91 10.63 -10.12 -9.27
CA PRO A 91 11.51 -11.07 -9.93
C PRO A 91 13.00 -10.67 -9.97
N LYS A 92 13.33 -9.43 -9.58
CA LYS A 92 14.67 -8.85 -9.69
C LYS A 92 15.36 -8.64 -8.34
N ILE A 93 14.77 -9.12 -7.25
CA ILE A 93 15.32 -9.11 -5.90
C ILE A 93 15.23 -10.51 -5.30
N GLY A 94 16.14 -10.85 -4.39
CA GLY A 94 16.20 -12.16 -3.74
C GLY A 94 15.38 -12.28 -2.47
N ILE A 95 14.81 -11.17 -1.97
CA ILE A 95 14.00 -11.13 -0.75
C ILE A 95 12.51 -10.92 -1.06
N PRO A 96 11.60 -11.39 -0.19
CA PRO A 96 10.16 -11.19 -0.38
C PRO A 96 9.77 -9.71 -0.41
N PHE A 97 9.03 -9.32 -1.43
CA PHE A 97 8.31 -8.06 -1.52
C PHE A 97 6.86 -8.30 -1.10
N LEU A 98 6.49 -7.88 0.11
CA LEU A 98 5.17 -8.19 0.68
C LEU A 98 4.10 -7.32 0.03
N HIS A 99 3.21 -7.94 -0.74
CA HIS A 99 2.15 -7.22 -1.42
C HIS A 99 1.05 -6.83 -0.43
N ILE A 100 0.60 -5.56 -0.45
CA ILE A 100 -0.40 -5.05 0.51
C ILE A 100 -1.72 -5.82 0.44
N ALA A 101 -2.15 -6.22 -0.75
CA ALA A 101 -3.38 -6.99 -0.95
C ALA A 101 -3.29 -8.42 -0.37
N ASP A 102 -2.09 -8.91 -0.05
CA ASP A 102 -1.92 -10.26 0.51
C ASP A 102 -2.51 -10.36 1.93
N ALA A 103 -2.29 -9.35 2.76
CA ALA A 103 -2.87 -9.31 4.10
C ALA A 103 -4.40 -9.18 4.04
N THR A 104 -4.90 -8.32 3.16
CA THR A 104 -6.35 -8.14 2.93
C THR A 104 -6.99 -9.42 2.41
N GLY A 105 -6.36 -10.06 1.42
CA GLY A 105 -6.88 -11.31 0.84
C GLY A 105 -6.96 -12.44 1.85
N ARG A 106 -5.92 -12.65 2.66
CA ARG A 106 -5.93 -13.66 3.73
C ARG A 106 -7.01 -13.41 4.77
N GLU A 107 -7.18 -12.17 5.19
CA GLU A 107 -8.19 -11.83 6.19
C GLU A 107 -9.62 -11.99 5.62
N ALA A 108 -9.85 -11.56 4.38
CA ALA A 108 -11.11 -11.78 3.70
C ALA A 108 -11.44 -13.27 3.51
N GLU A 109 -10.44 -14.08 3.16
CA GLU A 109 -10.59 -15.54 3.06
C GLU A 109 -10.94 -16.16 4.41
N ARG A 110 -10.25 -15.75 5.50
CA ARG A 110 -10.55 -16.18 6.87
C ARG A 110 -12.00 -15.85 7.29
N LEU A 111 -12.53 -14.72 6.80
CA LEU A 111 -13.90 -14.27 7.06
C LEU A 111 -14.93 -14.87 6.07
N GLY A 112 -14.51 -15.69 5.11
CA GLY A 112 -15.38 -16.28 4.10
C GLY A 112 -15.90 -15.29 3.06
N LEU A 113 -15.31 -14.08 2.97
CA LEU A 113 -15.73 -13.06 2.02
C LEU A 113 -15.27 -13.42 0.60
N LYS A 114 -16.09 -13.07 -0.39
CA LYS A 114 -15.81 -13.31 -1.83
C LYS A 114 -15.75 -12.01 -2.63
N LYS A 115 -16.28 -10.92 -2.06
CA LYS A 115 -16.33 -9.60 -2.68
C LYS A 115 -15.81 -8.56 -1.70
N LEU A 116 -15.04 -7.60 -2.20
CA LEU A 116 -14.45 -6.52 -1.42
C LEU A 116 -14.69 -5.19 -2.12
N GLY A 117 -15.12 -4.18 -1.38
CA GLY A 117 -15.13 -2.80 -1.86
C GLY A 117 -13.68 -2.26 -1.93
N LEU A 118 -13.30 -1.68 -3.07
CA LEU A 118 -11.99 -1.06 -3.27
C LEU A 118 -12.15 0.45 -3.43
N LEU A 119 -11.74 1.18 -2.41
CA LEU A 119 -11.73 2.64 -2.39
C LEU A 119 -10.29 3.16 -2.38
N GLY A 120 -10.03 4.24 -3.12
CA GLY A 120 -8.70 4.82 -3.21
C GLY A 120 -8.61 5.95 -4.25
N ASN A 121 -7.40 6.28 -4.65
CA ASN A 121 -7.22 7.13 -5.82
C ASN A 121 -7.55 6.37 -7.12
N ARG A 122 -7.69 7.09 -8.23
CA ARG A 122 -8.06 6.50 -9.53
C ARG A 122 -7.17 5.29 -9.90
N PRO A 123 -5.82 5.39 -9.91
CA PRO A 123 -4.99 4.24 -10.24
C PRO A 123 -5.23 3.02 -9.34
N THR A 124 -5.49 3.20 -8.05
CA THR A 124 -5.78 2.11 -7.13
C THR A 124 -7.11 1.43 -7.44
N MET A 125 -8.16 2.21 -7.75
CA MET A 125 -9.48 1.66 -8.05
C MET A 125 -9.57 1.01 -9.43
N THR A 126 -8.94 1.63 -10.45
CA THR A 126 -9.10 1.20 -11.85
C THR A 126 -7.95 0.37 -12.40
N GLY A 127 -6.81 0.35 -11.70
CA GLY A 127 -5.66 -0.48 -12.06
C GLY A 127 -5.83 -1.93 -11.59
N ASP A 128 -5.11 -2.86 -12.24
CA ASP A 128 -5.22 -4.29 -11.96
C ASP A 128 -4.25 -4.79 -10.86
N PHE A 129 -3.35 -3.93 -10.35
CA PHE A 129 -2.30 -4.33 -9.41
C PHE A 129 -2.84 -4.70 -8.01
N ILE A 130 -4.01 -4.24 -7.60
CA ILE A 130 -4.71 -4.70 -6.38
C ILE A 130 -5.80 -5.70 -6.74
N SER A 131 -6.73 -5.31 -7.62
CA SER A 131 -7.88 -6.15 -8.01
C SER A 131 -7.45 -7.46 -8.67
N GLY A 132 -6.48 -7.40 -9.59
CA GLY A 132 -5.92 -8.56 -10.25
C GLY A 132 -5.20 -9.50 -9.30
N TYR A 133 -4.42 -8.95 -8.35
CA TYR A 133 -3.77 -9.74 -7.32
C TYR A 133 -4.78 -10.48 -6.42
N LEU A 134 -5.82 -9.80 -5.97
CA LEU A 134 -6.90 -10.39 -5.17
C LEU A 134 -7.66 -11.47 -5.96
N ARG A 135 -7.96 -11.19 -7.22
CA ARG A 135 -8.66 -12.13 -8.12
C ARG A 135 -7.82 -13.38 -8.38
N SER A 136 -6.56 -13.22 -8.78
CA SER A 136 -5.70 -14.34 -9.19
C SER A 136 -5.31 -15.22 -8.01
N LYS A 137 -4.96 -14.64 -6.86
CA LYS A 137 -4.45 -15.38 -5.70
C LYS A 137 -5.53 -15.85 -4.74
N TYR A 138 -6.58 -15.05 -4.54
CA TYR A 138 -7.61 -15.28 -3.52
C TYR A 138 -9.00 -15.55 -4.12
N ARG A 139 -9.16 -15.49 -5.45
CA ARG A 139 -10.44 -15.65 -6.16
C ARG A 139 -11.50 -14.66 -5.65
N MET A 140 -11.08 -13.45 -5.33
CA MET A 140 -11.94 -12.38 -4.81
C MET A 140 -12.32 -11.42 -5.92
N GLU A 141 -13.59 -11.05 -5.95
CA GLU A 141 -14.11 -9.95 -6.75
C GLU A 141 -13.90 -8.63 -6.02
N THR A 142 -13.54 -7.58 -6.75
CA THR A 142 -13.45 -6.23 -6.20
C THR A 142 -14.52 -5.34 -6.83
N LEU A 143 -15.23 -4.61 -6.01
CA LEU A 143 -16.22 -3.61 -6.40
C LEU A 143 -15.60 -2.22 -6.21
N ILE A 144 -15.80 -1.35 -7.17
CA ILE A 144 -15.39 0.06 -7.11
C ILE A 144 -16.61 0.97 -7.23
N PRO A 145 -16.54 2.23 -6.80
CA PRO A 145 -17.61 3.19 -7.01
C PRO A 145 -17.99 3.33 -8.48
N GLU A 146 -19.21 3.75 -8.75
CA GLU A 146 -19.65 4.09 -10.10
C GLU A 146 -18.72 5.13 -10.74
N ALA A 147 -18.58 5.08 -12.07
CA ALA A 147 -17.66 5.92 -12.84
C ALA A 147 -17.73 7.42 -12.49
N ARG A 148 -18.95 7.92 -12.20
CA ARG A 148 -19.19 9.32 -11.81
C ARG A 148 -18.51 9.74 -10.50
N TYR A 149 -18.23 8.80 -9.59
CA TYR A 149 -17.62 9.06 -8.29
C TYR A 149 -16.10 8.85 -8.25
N ILE A 150 -15.54 8.15 -9.24
CA ILE A 150 -14.09 7.83 -9.27
C ILE A 150 -13.22 9.12 -9.25
N GLY A 151 -13.65 10.16 -9.96
CA GLY A 151 -12.94 11.45 -9.98
C GLY A 151 -12.91 12.10 -8.60
N GLN A 152 -14.04 12.15 -7.93
CA GLN A 152 -14.16 12.75 -6.60
C GLN A 152 -13.40 11.94 -5.53
N ALA A 153 -13.47 10.61 -5.58
CA ALA A 153 -12.67 9.74 -4.71
C ALA A 153 -11.16 9.99 -4.90
N HIS A 154 -10.71 10.08 -6.17
CA HIS A 154 -9.32 10.40 -6.50
C HIS A 154 -8.88 11.74 -5.90
N ASP A 155 -9.71 12.78 -6.03
CA ASP A 155 -9.40 14.11 -5.54
C ASP A 155 -9.28 14.14 -4.02
N TYR A 156 -10.18 13.54 -3.29
CA TYR A 156 -10.08 13.44 -1.83
C TYR A 156 -8.81 12.71 -1.40
N VAL A 157 -8.50 11.57 -2.02
CA VAL A 157 -7.27 10.85 -1.68
C VAL A 157 -6.02 11.66 -2.01
N SER A 158 -5.96 12.23 -3.22
CA SER A 158 -4.73 12.86 -3.74
C SER A 158 -4.49 14.27 -3.18
N LYS A 159 -5.54 15.03 -2.87
CA LYS A 159 -5.44 16.43 -2.43
C LYS A 159 -5.55 16.61 -0.92
N GLU A 160 -6.24 15.68 -0.21
CA GLU A 160 -6.47 15.76 1.22
C GLU A 160 -5.77 14.62 1.97
N LEU A 161 -6.20 13.36 1.81
CA LEU A 161 -5.74 12.24 2.64
C LEU A 161 -4.23 12.00 2.55
N THR A 162 -3.62 12.15 1.36
CA THR A 162 -2.16 12.03 1.20
C THR A 162 -1.38 13.17 1.83
N GLN A 163 -2.05 14.28 2.15
CA GLN A 163 -1.50 15.43 2.87
C GLN A 163 -1.77 15.38 4.38
N GLY A 164 -2.44 14.32 4.86
CA GLY A 164 -2.82 14.19 6.27
C GLY A 164 -4.06 15.02 6.65
N GLU A 165 -4.81 15.51 5.67
CA GLU A 165 -6.06 16.23 5.88
C GLU A 165 -7.24 15.26 5.84
N PHE A 166 -8.08 15.28 6.86
CA PHE A 166 -9.23 14.38 7.02
C PHE A 166 -10.52 15.19 7.16
N SER A 167 -10.98 15.77 6.06
CA SER A 167 -12.18 16.61 6.06
C SER A 167 -13.47 15.80 6.31
N ASN A 168 -14.46 16.44 6.95
CA ASN A 168 -15.78 15.84 7.11
C ASN A 168 -16.47 15.56 5.76
N ARG A 169 -16.13 16.31 4.71
CA ARG A 169 -16.66 16.08 3.35
C ARG A 169 -16.11 14.77 2.78
N ALA A 170 -14.79 14.56 2.85
CA ALA A 170 -14.17 13.32 2.42
C ALA A 170 -14.74 12.13 3.20
N ARG A 171 -14.83 12.23 4.53
CA ARG A 171 -15.43 11.19 5.38
C ARG A 171 -16.87 10.85 4.96
N LYS A 172 -17.73 11.84 4.80
CA LYS A 172 -19.13 11.64 4.38
C LYS A 172 -19.20 10.99 3.01
N PHE A 173 -18.39 11.45 2.06
CA PHE A 173 -18.33 10.87 0.72
C PHE A 173 -18.00 9.37 0.76
N PHE A 174 -16.91 8.99 1.44
CA PHE A 174 -16.49 7.59 1.49
C PHE A 174 -17.49 6.70 2.24
N LEU A 175 -18.12 7.20 3.31
CA LEU A 175 -19.20 6.46 3.99
C LEU A 175 -20.37 6.19 3.03
N THR A 176 -20.80 7.19 2.26
CA THR A 176 -21.85 6.99 1.26
C THR A 176 -21.46 5.95 0.20
N GLN A 177 -20.20 5.92 -0.23
CA GLN A 177 -19.75 4.91 -1.20
C GLN A 177 -19.68 3.48 -0.62
N ILE A 178 -19.61 3.33 0.69
CA ILE A 178 -19.63 2.01 1.37
C ILE A 178 -21.08 1.50 1.50
N GLU A 179 -22.04 2.39 1.57
CA GLU A 179 -23.47 2.06 1.73
C GLU A 179 -24.18 1.75 0.40
N LEU A 180 -23.58 2.13 -0.74
CA LEU A 180 -24.10 1.88 -2.09
C LEU A 180 -23.67 0.51 -2.63
#